data_371abe3f425998a0db1d8d4a2c56304f
#
_entry.id   371abe3f425998a0db1d8d4a2c56304f
#
_cell.length_a   1.000
_cell.length_b   1.000
_cell.length_c   1.000
_cell.angle_alpha   90.00
_cell.angle_beta   90.00
_cell.angle_gamma   90.00
#
_symmetry.space_group_name_H-M   'P 1'
#
loop_
_entity.id
_entity.type
_entity.pdbx_description
1 polymer ?
#
loop_
_entity_poly.entity_id
_entity_poly.type
_entity_poly.pdbx_seq_one_letter_code
_entity_poly.pdbx_strand_id
1 'polypeptide(L)'
;MKKIVFSLLLISSLTYSQTEKKVGDFHKVTAFDQIEVQLIPSEENKVILSGTNADQAEVVNRNGELKLRMPLTKLLKGNTIHAKVYYTDLDAVEANEGSQISSEAVFKGMDFNIIAKEGAKIDIHLEVSKLNTKILSGGIVVIEGTAKNQEIIISTGGMYEGKELTTEQTVISINAGGEATVFATELVDAKVRVGGDILIYGKPKQVNQKTVAGGHIEIVK
;
A
#
# COMPACT_ATOMS: atom_id res chain seq x y z
N MET A 1 54.58 -22.12 -37.83
CA MET A 1 53.26 -21.50 -38.06
C MET A 1 52.35 -21.77 -36.86
N LYS A 2 52.19 -20.80 -35.99
CA LYS A 2 51.30 -20.93 -34.78
C LYS A 2 49.89 -20.51 -35.17
N LYS A 3 48.92 -21.41 -35.06
CA LYS A 3 47.49 -21.11 -35.28
C LYS A 3 46.93 -20.55 -33.97
N ILE A 4 46.56 -19.25 -33.97
CA ILE A 4 45.84 -18.59 -32.89
C ILE A 4 44.36 -18.92 -33.09
N VAL A 5 43.76 -19.74 -32.20
CA VAL A 5 42.33 -19.99 -32.13
C VAL A 5 41.71 -18.88 -31.29
N PHE A 6 41.00 -17.97 -31.95
CA PHE A 6 40.21 -16.90 -31.29
C PHE A 6 38.88 -17.48 -30.80
N SER A 7 38.82 -17.82 -29.53
CA SER A 7 37.56 -18.31 -28.90
C SER A 7 36.66 -17.12 -28.64
N LEU A 8 35.61 -16.97 -29.46
CA LEU A 8 34.55 -15.96 -29.29
C LEU A 8 33.62 -16.43 -28.16
N LEU A 9 33.82 -15.85 -26.94
CA LEU A 9 32.86 -16.00 -25.85
C LEU A 9 31.58 -15.21 -26.20
N LEU A 10 30.52 -15.89 -26.61
CA LEU A 10 29.16 -15.34 -26.71
C LEU A 10 28.62 -15.15 -25.29
N ILE A 11 28.68 -13.93 -24.78
CA ILE A 11 27.96 -13.51 -23.57
C ILE A 11 26.51 -13.33 -24.00
N SER A 12 25.68 -14.34 -23.76
CA SER A 12 24.22 -14.22 -23.87
C SER A 12 23.71 -13.36 -22.71
N SER A 13 23.54 -12.07 -22.94
CA SER A 13 22.79 -11.20 -22.05
C SER A 13 21.32 -11.65 -22.06
N LEU A 14 20.82 -12.21 -20.95
CA LEU A 14 19.41 -12.43 -20.70
C LEU A 14 18.74 -11.05 -20.58
N THR A 15 18.25 -10.54 -21.68
CA THR A 15 17.41 -9.34 -21.72
C THR A 15 16.04 -9.72 -21.16
N TYR A 16 15.78 -9.39 -19.87
CA TYR A 16 14.41 -9.36 -19.36
C TYR A 16 13.65 -8.31 -20.17
N SER A 17 12.60 -8.74 -20.85
CA SER A 17 11.70 -7.83 -21.57
C SER A 17 11.02 -6.92 -20.57
N GLN A 18 11.37 -5.64 -20.58
CA GLN A 18 10.65 -4.60 -19.84
C GLN A 18 9.70 -3.91 -20.79
N THR A 19 8.45 -3.73 -20.37
CA THR A 19 7.45 -2.99 -21.14
C THR A 19 7.21 -1.65 -20.47
N GLU A 20 7.61 -0.57 -21.14
CA GLU A 20 7.33 0.80 -20.70
C GLU A 20 6.02 1.30 -21.29
N LYS A 21 5.16 1.92 -20.48
CA LYS A 21 3.90 2.54 -20.87
C LYS A 21 3.82 3.97 -20.32
N LYS A 22 3.63 4.96 -21.20
CA LYS A 22 3.27 6.32 -20.81
C LYS A 22 1.78 6.36 -20.46
N VAL A 23 1.41 6.97 -19.34
CA VAL A 23 0.07 6.80 -18.76
C VAL A 23 -0.71 8.09 -18.50
N GLY A 24 -0.20 9.25 -18.90
CA GLY A 24 -0.84 10.53 -18.60
C GLY A 24 -0.94 10.82 -17.10
N ASP A 25 -1.66 11.90 -16.73
CA ASP A 25 -1.75 12.33 -15.34
C ASP A 25 -2.71 11.46 -14.52
N PHE A 26 -2.29 11.12 -13.31
CA PHE A 26 -3.10 10.41 -12.32
C PHE A 26 -2.72 10.88 -10.91
N HIS A 27 -3.64 10.73 -9.97
CA HIS A 27 -3.44 11.02 -8.55
C HIS A 27 -3.71 9.81 -7.66
N LYS A 28 -4.24 8.71 -8.22
CA LYS A 28 -4.51 7.46 -7.52
C LYS A 28 -3.92 6.27 -8.28
N VAL A 29 -3.30 5.33 -7.55
CA VAL A 29 -2.86 4.03 -8.08
C VAL A 29 -3.69 2.92 -7.45
N THR A 30 -4.22 2.01 -8.29
CA THR A 30 -4.97 0.82 -7.85
C THR A 30 -4.34 -0.43 -8.45
N ALA A 31 -3.94 -1.38 -7.60
CA ALA A 31 -3.35 -2.66 -7.99
C ALA A 31 -4.30 -3.83 -7.69
N PHE A 32 -4.28 -4.84 -8.57
CA PHE A 32 -5.08 -6.06 -8.47
C PHE A 32 -4.24 -7.31 -8.78
N ASP A 33 -4.84 -8.49 -8.61
CA ASP A 33 -4.35 -9.76 -9.16
C ASP A 33 -2.95 -10.16 -8.69
N GLN A 34 -2.57 -9.86 -7.44
CA GLN A 34 -1.27 -10.18 -6.85
C GLN A 34 -0.08 -9.45 -7.51
N ILE A 35 -0.31 -8.40 -8.29
CA ILE A 35 0.76 -7.59 -8.90
C ILE A 35 1.51 -6.85 -7.78
N GLU A 36 2.84 -6.88 -7.85
CA GLU A 36 3.71 -6.10 -6.97
C GLU A 36 4.01 -4.74 -7.61
N VAL A 37 3.71 -3.65 -6.90
CA VAL A 37 3.86 -2.27 -7.37
C VAL A 37 4.84 -1.52 -6.49
N GLN A 38 5.90 -0.98 -7.08
CA GLN A 38 6.81 -0.03 -6.46
C GLN A 38 6.50 1.38 -6.98
N LEU A 39 6.18 2.31 -6.06
CA LEU A 39 5.91 3.71 -6.39
C LEU A 39 7.20 4.52 -6.29
N ILE A 40 7.51 5.30 -7.33
CA ILE A 40 8.76 6.07 -7.45
C ILE A 40 8.42 7.51 -7.86
N PRO A 41 8.77 8.53 -7.05
CA PRO A 41 8.57 9.92 -7.44
C PRO A 41 9.40 10.27 -8.67
N SER A 42 8.84 11.05 -9.59
CA SER A 42 9.45 11.39 -10.86
C SER A 42 8.89 12.71 -11.40
N GLU A 43 9.55 13.28 -12.42
CA GLU A 43 9.03 14.45 -13.16
C GLU A 43 8.06 14.05 -14.28
N GLU A 44 7.91 12.74 -14.57
CA GLU A 44 6.99 12.23 -15.59
C GLU A 44 6.25 10.97 -15.13
N ASN A 45 5.01 10.82 -15.57
CA ASN A 45 4.15 9.68 -15.27
C ASN A 45 4.39 8.54 -16.26
N LYS A 46 4.86 7.38 -15.77
CA LYS A 46 5.04 6.17 -16.58
C LYS A 46 4.99 4.90 -15.74
N VAL A 47 4.79 3.78 -16.39
CA VAL A 47 4.83 2.44 -15.79
C VAL A 47 5.84 1.58 -16.53
N ILE A 48 6.71 0.92 -15.79
CA ILE A 48 7.61 -0.12 -16.32
C ILE A 48 7.18 -1.45 -15.72
N LEU A 49 6.78 -2.36 -16.59
CA LEU A 49 6.40 -3.72 -16.20
C LEU A 49 7.56 -4.69 -16.49
N SER A 50 7.79 -5.62 -15.56
CA SER A 50 8.79 -6.69 -15.69
C SER A 50 8.26 -7.98 -15.07
N GLY A 51 8.90 -9.10 -15.43
CA GLY A 51 8.50 -10.43 -14.95
C GLY A 51 7.81 -11.27 -16.03
N THR A 52 7.44 -12.48 -15.66
CA THR A 52 6.81 -13.42 -16.59
C THR A 52 5.38 -12.98 -16.93
N ASN A 53 5.07 -12.85 -18.23
CA ASN A 53 3.77 -12.35 -18.73
C ASN A 53 3.46 -10.89 -18.40
N ALA A 54 4.48 -10.08 -18.13
CA ALA A 54 4.29 -8.64 -17.85
C ALA A 54 3.64 -7.88 -19.04
N ASP A 55 3.86 -8.34 -20.27
CA ASP A 55 3.22 -7.85 -21.49
C ASP A 55 1.70 -8.03 -21.51
N GLN A 56 1.17 -8.94 -20.71
CA GLN A 56 -0.25 -9.26 -20.62
C GLN A 56 -0.99 -8.41 -19.58
N ALA A 57 -0.26 -7.75 -18.66
CA ALA A 57 -0.87 -6.88 -17.69
C ALA A 57 -1.51 -5.64 -18.34
N GLU A 58 -2.73 -5.36 -17.95
CA GLU A 58 -3.44 -4.16 -18.35
C GLU A 58 -3.05 -2.99 -17.44
N VAL A 59 -2.63 -1.88 -18.05
CA VAL A 59 -2.39 -0.61 -17.39
C VAL A 59 -3.36 0.40 -17.97
N VAL A 60 -4.32 0.85 -17.17
CA VAL A 60 -5.41 1.72 -17.63
C VAL A 60 -5.48 2.95 -16.74
N ASN A 61 -5.31 4.15 -17.30
CA ASN A 61 -5.60 5.40 -16.61
C ASN A 61 -6.99 5.89 -17.04
N ARG A 62 -7.87 6.06 -16.08
CA ARG A 62 -9.19 6.63 -16.31
C ARG A 62 -9.58 7.56 -15.16
N ASN A 63 -9.94 8.79 -15.50
CA ASN A 63 -10.35 9.82 -14.54
C ASN A 63 -9.32 10.07 -13.42
N GLY A 64 -8.01 10.02 -13.73
CA GLY A 64 -6.96 10.21 -12.75
C GLY A 64 -6.66 8.99 -11.87
N GLU A 65 -7.29 7.85 -12.11
CA GLU A 65 -7.00 6.59 -11.44
C GLU A 65 -6.24 5.64 -12.39
N LEU A 66 -4.99 5.31 -12.03
CA LEU A 66 -4.15 4.35 -12.73
C LEU A 66 -4.38 2.95 -12.16
N LYS A 67 -4.92 2.05 -12.98
CA LYS A 67 -5.20 0.64 -12.61
C LYS A 67 -4.20 -0.30 -13.24
N LEU A 68 -3.63 -1.19 -12.44
CA LEU A 68 -2.78 -2.29 -12.85
C LEU A 68 -3.50 -3.60 -12.52
N ARG A 69 -3.78 -4.42 -13.53
CA ARG A 69 -4.55 -5.65 -13.33
C ARG A 69 -4.21 -6.70 -14.41
N MET A 70 -4.61 -7.92 -14.19
CA MET A 70 -4.63 -8.94 -15.21
C MET A 70 -5.92 -8.90 -16.03
N PRO A 71 -5.93 -9.38 -17.30
CA PRO A 71 -7.16 -9.55 -18.04
C PRO A 71 -8.05 -10.62 -17.38
N LEU A 72 -9.37 -10.51 -17.56
CA LEU A 72 -10.36 -11.42 -16.94
C LEU A 72 -10.10 -12.91 -17.17
N THR A 73 -9.41 -13.27 -18.23
CA THR A 73 -9.03 -14.67 -18.53
C THR A 73 -7.83 -15.16 -17.70
N LYS A 74 -7.18 -14.29 -16.94
CA LYS A 74 -5.95 -14.56 -16.17
C LYS A 74 -5.99 -13.94 -14.77
N LEU A 75 -7.15 -13.85 -14.14
CA LEU A 75 -7.31 -13.32 -12.80
C LEU A 75 -6.39 -14.05 -11.79
N LEU A 76 -5.85 -13.31 -10.83
CA LEU A 76 -4.94 -13.78 -9.78
C LEU A 76 -3.63 -14.43 -10.30
N LYS A 77 -3.18 -14.07 -11.51
CA LYS A 77 -1.92 -14.57 -12.10
C LYS A 77 -0.86 -13.48 -12.26
N GLY A 78 -0.93 -12.44 -11.49
CA GLY A 78 0.03 -11.33 -11.50
C GLY A 78 1.22 -11.50 -10.54
N ASN A 79 1.31 -12.58 -9.78
CA ASN A 79 2.31 -12.81 -8.74
C ASN A 79 3.78 -12.87 -9.21
N THR A 80 4.01 -12.87 -10.51
CA THR A 80 5.35 -12.77 -11.12
C THR A 80 5.59 -11.44 -11.81
N ILE A 81 4.63 -10.51 -11.70
CA ILE A 81 4.69 -9.21 -12.36
C ILE A 81 5.10 -8.15 -11.34
N HIS A 82 6.17 -7.42 -11.68
CA HIS A 82 6.65 -6.29 -10.93
C HIS A 82 6.43 -5.03 -11.76
N ALA A 83 5.70 -4.07 -11.19
CA ALA A 83 5.41 -2.79 -11.81
C ALA A 83 6.14 -1.67 -11.06
N LYS A 84 7.00 -0.91 -11.76
CA LYS A 84 7.50 0.37 -11.27
C LYS A 84 6.62 1.48 -11.81
N VAL A 85 5.90 2.14 -10.90
CA VAL A 85 5.01 3.26 -11.24
C VAL A 85 5.72 4.55 -10.87
N TYR A 86 6.09 5.32 -11.87
CA TYR A 86 6.68 6.65 -11.74
C TYR A 86 5.55 7.68 -11.71
N TYR A 87 5.53 8.55 -10.70
CA TYR A 87 4.45 9.51 -10.50
C TYR A 87 4.97 10.93 -10.20
N THR A 88 4.22 11.92 -10.65
CA THR A 88 4.47 13.34 -10.37
C THR A 88 3.72 13.82 -9.13
N ASP A 89 2.51 13.30 -8.92
CA ASP A 89 1.65 13.61 -7.78
C ASP A 89 0.79 12.40 -7.43
N LEU A 90 0.61 12.12 -6.12
CA LEU A 90 -0.16 10.97 -5.65
C LEU A 90 -0.76 11.27 -4.27
N ASP A 91 -2.07 11.14 -4.14
CA ASP A 91 -2.83 11.35 -2.91
C ASP A 91 -3.64 10.10 -2.47
N ALA A 92 -3.62 9.04 -3.28
CA ALA A 92 -4.34 7.82 -2.94
C ALA A 92 -3.68 6.56 -3.50
N VAL A 93 -3.76 5.47 -2.71
CA VAL A 93 -3.37 4.13 -3.14
C VAL A 93 -4.43 3.11 -2.74
N GLU A 94 -4.67 2.14 -3.62
CA GLU A 94 -5.58 1.03 -3.35
C GLU A 94 -4.97 -0.30 -3.81
N ALA A 95 -4.89 -1.28 -2.92
CA ALA A 95 -4.41 -2.62 -3.21
C ALA A 95 -5.52 -3.65 -2.96
N ASN A 96 -5.74 -4.54 -3.93
CA ASN A 96 -6.79 -5.55 -3.92
C ASN A 96 -6.22 -6.91 -4.33
N GLU A 97 -6.94 -7.99 -4.00
CA GLU A 97 -6.70 -9.35 -4.54
C GLU A 97 -5.25 -9.83 -4.35
N GLY A 98 -4.71 -9.62 -3.14
CA GLY A 98 -3.35 -10.06 -2.78
C GLY A 98 -2.22 -9.25 -3.44
N SER A 99 -2.52 -8.13 -4.12
CA SER A 99 -1.50 -7.23 -4.66
C SER A 99 -0.71 -6.53 -3.56
N GLN A 100 0.48 -6.03 -3.89
CA GLN A 100 1.33 -5.31 -2.96
C GLN A 100 1.70 -3.95 -3.54
N ILE A 101 1.60 -2.91 -2.70
CA ILE A 101 2.05 -1.56 -3.07
C ILE A 101 3.07 -1.11 -2.04
N SER A 102 4.24 -0.67 -2.49
CA SER A 102 5.31 -0.14 -1.62
C SER A 102 5.94 1.12 -2.16
N SER A 103 6.52 1.93 -1.27
CA SER A 103 7.35 3.07 -1.63
C SER A 103 8.39 3.34 -0.55
N GLU A 104 9.63 3.61 -0.95
CA GLU A 104 10.68 4.12 -0.07
C GLU A 104 10.63 5.65 0.08
N ALA A 105 9.88 6.32 -0.78
CA ALA A 105 9.71 7.76 -0.74
C ALA A 105 8.65 8.17 0.27
N VAL A 106 8.83 9.34 0.88
CA VAL A 106 7.88 9.93 1.80
C VAL A 106 6.84 10.73 1.01
N PHE A 107 5.56 10.34 1.08
CA PHE A 107 4.46 11.11 0.52
C PHE A 107 4.15 12.31 1.40
N LYS A 108 4.11 13.52 0.80
CA LYS A 108 3.83 14.77 1.52
C LYS A 108 2.60 15.44 0.95
N GLY A 109 1.71 15.93 1.84
CA GLY A 109 0.50 16.61 1.37
C GLY A 109 -0.46 16.97 2.48
N MET A 110 -1.65 17.42 2.06
CA MET A 110 -2.75 17.71 3.00
C MET A 110 -3.49 16.45 3.38
N ASP A 111 -3.92 15.68 2.40
CA ASP A 111 -4.72 14.47 2.57
C ASP A 111 -4.07 13.29 1.85
N PHE A 112 -4.17 12.10 2.43
CA PHE A 112 -3.79 10.85 1.77
C PHE A 112 -4.81 9.75 2.08
N ASN A 113 -5.15 8.95 1.07
CA ASN A 113 -6.16 7.90 1.18
C ASN A 113 -5.56 6.52 0.88
N ILE A 114 -5.79 5.57 1.78
CA ILE A 114 -5.29 4.20 1.67
C ILE A 114 -6.46 3.22 1.73
N ILE A 115 -6.49 2.27 0.80
CA ILE A 115 -7.45 1.18 0.82
C ILE A 115 -6.71 -0.14 0.57
N ALA A 116 -6.78 -1.10 1.51
CA ALA A 116 -6.24 -2.44 1.36
C ALA A 116 -7.35 -3.49 1.53
N LYS A 117 -7.51 -4.38 0.56
CA LYS A 117 -8.58 -5.38 0.55
C LYS A 117 -8.08 -6.75 0.10
N GLU A 118 -8.81 -7.80 0.51
CA GLU A 118 -8.68 -9.15 -0.06
C GLU A 118 -7.24 -9.69 0.02
N GLY A 119 -6.64 -9.55 1.22
CA GLY A 119 -5.28 -10.01 1.48
C GLY A 119 -4.17 -9.18 0.87
N ALA A 120 -4.48 -8.01 0.31
CA ALA A 120 -3.47 -7.12 -0.24
C ALA A 120 -2.66 -6.40 0.84
N LYS A 121 -1.44 -5.97 0.50
CA LYS A 121 -0.52 -5.25 1.40
C LYS A 121 -0.15 -3.87 0.84
N ILE A 122 -0.14 -2.86 1.71
CA ILE A 122 0.40 -1.52 1.44
C ILE A 122 1.46 -1.20 2.49
N ASP A 123 2.64 -0.72 2.04
CA ASP A 123 3.80 -0.42 2.88
C ASP A 123 4.43 0.90 2.41
N ILE A 124 4.16 2.01 3.13
CA ILE A 124 4.53 3.36 2.68
C ILE A 124 4.84 4.32 3.83
N HIS A 125 5.56 5.41 3.52
CA HIS A 125 5.95 6.47 4.45
C HIS A 125 5.21 7.77 4.13
N LEU A 126 4.68 8.47 5.15
CA LEU A 126 3.87 9.69 4.99
C LEU A 126 4.31 10.85 5.89
N GLU A 127 4.14 12.07 5.37
CA GLU A 127 4.12 13.33 6.13
C GLU A 127 2.91 14.15 5.67
N VAL A 128 1.74 13.97 6.32
CA VAL A 128 0.48 14.55 5.86
C VAL A 128 -0.30 15.24 6.99
N SER A 129 -1.28 16.07 6.64
CA SER A 129 -2.19 16.63 7.64
C SER A 129 -3.31 15.66 7.99
N LYS A 130 -3.85 14.93 7.03
CA LYS A 130 -4.93 13.97 7.24
C LYS A 130 -4.67 12.67 6.49
N LEU A 131 -4.82 11.54 7.21
CA LEU A 131 -4.76 10.21 6.66
C LEU A 131 -6.11 9.51 6.82
N ASN A 132 -6.64 8.95 5.73
CA ASN A 132 -7.81 8.08 5.76
C ASN A 132 -7.41 6.68 5.33
N THR A 133 -7.64 5.67 6.17
CA THR A 133 -7.29 4.28 5.90
C THR A 133 -8.50 3.37 6.01
N LYS A 134 -8.75 2.56 5.00
CA LYS A 134 -9.75 1.49 5.02
C LYS A 134 -9.12 0.14 4.74
N ILE A 135 -9.33 -0.81 5.63
CA ILE A 135 -8.79 -2.15 5.54
C ILE A 135 -9.92 -3.16 5.63
N LEU A 136 -10.07 -4.00 4.60
CA LEU A 136 -11.16 -4.94 4.49
C LEU A 136 -10.63 -6.33 4.11
N SER A 137 -11.36 -7.37 4.50
CA SER A 137 -11.14 -8.76 4.03
C SER A 137 -9.67 -9.21 4.11
N GLY A 138 -9.04 -9.02 5.28
CA GLY A 138 -7.66 -9.45 5.50
C GLY A 138 -6.57 -8.58 4.87
N GLY A 139 -6.89 -7.37 4.42
CA GLY A 139 -5.89 -6.40 3.95
C GLY A 139 -4.91 -6.01 5.06
N ILE A 140 -3.70 -5.61 4.68
CA ILE A 140 -2.61 -5.23 5.59
C ILE A 140 -2.08 -3.86 5.19
N VAL A 141 -1.95 -2.95 6.16
CA VAL A 141 -1.31 -1.64 5.97
C VAL A 141 -0.19 -1.50 6.99
N VAL A 142 1.03 -1.27 6.51
CA VAL A 142 2.21 -0.91 7.27
C VAL A 142 2.54 0.54 6.93
N ILE A 143 2.70 1.38 7.94
CA ILE A 143 2.82 2.81 7.69
C ILE A 143 3.70 3.50 8.73
N GLU A 144 4.55 4.40 8.27
CA GLU A 144 5.49 5.16 9.07
C GLU A 144 5.42 6.65 8.75
N GLY A 145 5.94 7.49 9.65
CA GLY A 145 6.08 8.93 9.46
C GLY A 145 5.20 9.77 10.36
N THR A 146 4.49 10.78 9.82
CA THR A 146 3.67 11.70 10.61
C THR A 146 2.35 12.04 9.94
N ALA A 147 1.29 12.15 10.74
CA ALA A 147 0.02 12.75 10.34
C ALA A 147 -0.57 13.56 11.51
N LYS A 148 -1.20 14.70 11.24
CA LYS A 148 -1.91 15.40 12.33
C LYS A 148 -3.13 14.60 12.79
N ASN A 149 -3.96 14.18 11.83
CA ASN A 149 -5.17 13.43 12.07
C ASN A 149 -5.19 12.16 11.24
N GLN A 150 -5.59 11.04 11.84
CA GLN A 150 -5.86 9.83 11.08
C GLN A 150 -7.24 9.26 11.41
N GLU A 151 -7.89 8.70 10.39
CA GLU A 151 -9.12 7.93 10.51
C GLU A 151 -8.90 6.54 9.94
N ILE A 152 -9.15 5.48 10.76
CA ILE A 152 -8.92 4.09 10.39
C ILE A 152 -10.21 3.30 10.53
N ILE A 153 -10.59 2.59 9.48
CA ILE A 153 -11.71 1.65 9.49
C ILE A 153 -11.19 0.28 9.09
N ILE A 154 -11.29 -0.69 10.01
CA ILE A 154 -10.92 -2.09 9.78
C ILE A 154 -12.20 -2.93 9.79
N SER A 155 -12.35 -3.79 8.80
CA SER A 155 -13.47 -4.73 8.71
C SER A 155 -12.98 -6.09 8.23
N THR A 156 -13.48 -7.16 8.86
CA THR A 156 -13.25 -8.54 8.43
C THR A 156 -11.77 -8.95 8.42
N GLY A 157 -11.12 -8.85 9.61
CA GLY A 157 -9.79 -9.43 9.85
C GLY A 157 -8.60 -8.66 9.26
N GLY A 158 -8.76 -7.37 8.97
CA GLY A 158 -7.64 -6.54 8.48
C GLY A 158 -6.62 -6.21 9.57
N MET A 159 -5.40 -5.82 9.15
CA MET A 159 -4.28 -5.47 10.02
C MET A 159 -3.76 -4.07 9.71
N TYR A 160 -3.56 -3.25 10.74
CA TYR A 160 -2.96 -1.93 10.65
C TYR A 160 -1.73 -1.82 11.56
N GLU A 161 -0.56 -1.68 10.98
CA GLU A 161 0.71 -1.49 11.67
C GLU A 161 1.16 -0.04 11.55
N GLY A 162 0.68 0.83 12.46
CA GLY A 162 0.97 2.27 12.48
C GLY A 162 1.67 2.73 13.75
N LYS A 163 2.41 1.86 14.44
CA LYS A 163 3.19 2.22 15.63
C LYS A 163 4.25 3.27 15.32
N GLU A 164 4.82 3.24 14.13
CA GLU A 164 5.86 4.18 13.68
C GLU A 164 5.27 5.42 12.94
N LEU A 165 3.94 5.55 12.88
CA LEU A 165 3.25 6.75 12.40
C LEU A 165 2.84 7.63 13.59
N THR A 166 3.58 8.69 13.86
CA THR A 166 3.22 9.65 14.92
C THR A 166 2.04 10.52 14.50
N THR A 167 0.98 10.53 15.33
CA THR A 167 -0.20 11.38 15.09
C THR A 167 -0.53 12.29 16.30
N GLU A 168 -1.25 13.36 16.06
CA GLU A 168 -1.87 14.14 17.14
C GLU A 168 -3.20 13.49 17.55
N GLN A 169 -4.07 13.16 16.56
CA GLN A 169 -5.38 12.60 16.82
C GLN A 169 -5.62 11.35 15.96
N THR A 170 -6.16 10.32 16.57
CA THR A 170 -6.52 9.06 15.91
C THR A 170 -7.97 8.69 16.21
N VAL A 171 -8.75 8.46 15.15
CA VAL A 171 -10.07 7.83 15.21
C VAL A 171 -9.96 6.45 14.58
N ILE A 172 -10.27 5.39 15.34
CA ILE A 172 -10.16 4.02 14.83
C ILE A 172 -11.41 3.20 15.15
N SER A 173 -11.91 2.47 14.16
CA SER A 173 -13.02 1.54 14.32
C SER A 173 -12.70 0.18 13.72
N ILE A 174 -12.76 -0.88 14.54
CA ILE A 174 -12.72 -2.27 14.12
C ILE A 174 -14.14 -2.83 14.16
N ASN A 175 -14.68 -3.25 13.01
CA ASN A 175 -16.08 -3.69 12.90
C ASN A 175 -16.26 -5.19 13.13
N ALA A 176 -15.37 -6.05 12.59
CA ALA A 176 -15.47 -7.50 12.73
C ALA A 176 -14.09 -8.16 12.61
N GLY A 177 -13.45 -8.40 13.75
CA GLY A 177 -12.07 -8.90 13.82
C GLY A 177 -11.07 -7.91 13.24
N GLY A 178 -9.79 -8.17 13.47
CA GLY A 178 -8.69 -7.37 12.99
C GLY A 178 -7.83 -6.84 14.12
N GLU A 179 -6.65 -6.36 13.75
CA GLU A 179 -5.62 -5.89 14.69
C GLU A 179 -5.10 -4.52 14.26
N ALA A 180 -4.83 -3.65 15.22
CA ALA A 180 -4.25 -2.36 14.95
C ALA A 180 -3.24 -1.94 16.02
N THR A 181 -2.13 -1.36 15.57
CA THR A 181 -1.20 -0.61 16.42
C THR A 181 -1.21 0.84 15.97
N VAL A 182 -1.46 1.78 16.88
CA VAL A 182 -1.50 3.21 16.59
C VAL A 182 -0.65 3.99 17.58
N PHE A 183 -0.08 5.11 17.15
CA PHE A 183 0.65 6.05 18.00
C PHE A 183 -0.01 7.43 17.92
N ALA A 184 -0.43 7.96 19.08
CA ALA A 184 -1.02 9.29 19.16
C ALA A 184 -0.55 10.05 20.40
N THR A 185 -0.53 11.40 20.33
CA THR A 185 -0.05 12.27 21.42
C THR A 185 -1.17 13.03 22.13
N GLU A 186 -2.28 13.33 21.45
CA GLU A 186 -3.35 14.17 22.00
C GLU A 186 -4.63 13.37 22.28
N LEU A 187 -5.22 12.76 21.26
CA LEU A 187 -6.52 12.10 21.36
C LEU A 187 -6.55 10.76 20.62
N VAL A 188 -7.12 9.75 21.23
CA VAL A 188 -7.56 8.53 20.56
C VAL A 188 -9.05 8.28 20.82
N ASP A 189 -9.84 8.12 19.78
CA ASP A 189 -11.21 7.59 19.83
C ASP A 189 -11.20 6.19 19.21
N ALA A 190 -11.23 5.14 20.04
CA ALA A 190 -11.06 3.76 19.66
C ALA A 190 -12.35 2.96 19.88
N LYS A 191 -12.82 2.28 18.84
CA LYS A 191 -14.03 1.47 18.90
C LYS A 191 -13.83 0.08 18.31
N VAL A 192 -14.16 -0.95 19.09
CA VAL A 192 -14.24 -2.34 18.62
C VAL A 192 -15.70 -2.81 18.73
N ARG A 193 -16.28 -3.27 17.62
CA ARG A 193 -17.70 -3.71 17.60
C ARG A 193 -17.84 -5.20 17.87
N VAL A 194 -17.12 -6.06 17.10
CA VAL A 194 -17.19 -7.52 17.23
C VAL A 194 -15.80 -8.11 17.09
N GLY A 195 -15.16 -8.40 18.21
CA GLY A 195 -13.78 -8.91 18.25
C GLY A 195 -12.76 -7.94 17.64
N GLY A 196 -11.48 -8.20 17.88
CA GLY A 196 -10.36 -7.42 17.39
C GLY A 196 -9.63 -6.67 18.49
N ASP A 197 -8.38 -6.27 18.18
CA ASP A 197 -7.44 -5.73 19.15
C ASP A 197 -6.86 -4.40 18.67
N ILE A 198 -6.80 -3.41 19.58
CA ILE A 198 -6.17 -2.10 19.32
C ILE A 198 -5.14 -1.85 20.41
N LEU A 199 -3.87 -1.69 20.01
CA LEU A 199 -2.77 -1.26 20.88
C LEU A 199 -2.46 0.20 20.62
N ILE A 200 -2.54 1.03 21.68
CA ILE A 200 -2.36 2.48 21.62
C ILE A 200 -1.02 2.84 22.26
N TYR A 201 -0.13 3.42 21.48
CA TYR A 201 1.17 3.94 21.87
C TYR A 201 1.15 5.48 21.94
N GLY A 202 2.24 6.11 22.46
CA GLY A 202 2.43 7.56 22.44
C GLY A 202 1.89 8.31 23.64
N LYS A 203 1.20 7.64 24.58
CA LYS A 203 0.63 8.23 25.81
C LYS A 203 -0.27 9.45 25.54
N PRO A 204 -1.34 9.29 24.73
CA PRO A 204 -2.25 10.38 24.40
C PRO A 204 -2.87 11.00 25.66
N LYS A 205 -3.13 12.31 25.63
CA LYS A 205 -3.72 13.05 26.76
C LYS A 205 -5.15 12.60 27.07
N GLN A 206 -5.88 12.16 26.03
CA GLN A 206 -7.25 11.65 26.16
C GLN A 206 -7.43 10.39 25.35
N VAL A 207 -8.07 9.38 25.93
CA VAL A 207 -8.49 8.15 25.24
C VAL A 207 -9.98 7.90 25.50
N ASN A 208 -10.77 7.90 24.44
CA ASN A 208 -12.15 7.43 24.44
C ASN A 208 -12.15 6.02 23.88
N GLN A 209 -12.62 5.04 24.64
CA GLN A 209 -12.63 3.65 24.18
C GLN A 209 -14.01 3.02 24.33
N LYS A 210 -14.42 2.21 23.35
CA LYS A 210 -15.70 1.47 23.38
C LYS A 210 -15.55 0.11 22.75
N THR A 211 -15.89 -0.94 23.50
CA THR A 211 -16.09 -2.30 23.00
C THR A 211 -17.58 -2.68 23.08
N VAL A 212 -18.08 -3.46 22.14
CA VAL A 212 -19.50 -3.84 22.10
C VAL A 212 -19.68 -5.36 22.29
N ALA A 213 -19.14 -6.18 21.41
CA ALA A 213 -19.25 -7.63 21.49
C ALA A 213 -17.85 -8.28 21.40
N GLY A 214 -17.12 -8.22 22.52
CA GLY A 214 -15.74 -8.69 22.61
C GLY A 214 -14.73 -7.75 21.97
N GLY A 215 -13.45 -8.10 22.07
CA GLY A 215 -12.31 -7.31 21.62
C GLY A 215 -11.57 -6.65 22.75
N HIS A 216 -10.36 -6.18 22.45
CA HIS A 216 -9.45 -5.60 23.42
C HIS A 216 -8.92 -4.26 22.94
N ILE A 217 -8.81 -3.29 23.87
CA ILE A 217 -8.17 -2.00 23.61
C ILE A 217 -7.20 -1.76 24.75
N GLU A 218 -5.91 -1.63 24.45
CA GLU A 218 -4.84 -1.48 25.44
C GLU A 218 -4.03 -0.21 25.18
N ILE A 219 -3.73 0.53 26.26
CA ILE A 219 -2.78 1.63 26.24
C ILE A 219 -1.43 1.08 26.69
N VAL A 220 -0.49 0.98 25.76
CA VAL A 220 0.85 0.46 26.01
C VAL A 220 1.69 1.52 26.72
N LYS A 221 2.31 1.14 27.84
CA LYS A 221 3.09 2.03 28.72
C LYS A 221 4.53 2.20 28.27
#